data_4b073ea1a154b5da5bf37b9feefca0a0
#
_entry.id   4b073ea1a154b5da5bf37b9feefca0a0
#
_cell.length_a   1.000
_cell.length_b   1.000
_cell.length_c   1.000
_cell.angle_alpha   90.00
_cell.angle_beta   90.00
_cell.angle_gamma   90.00
#
_symmetry.space_group_name_H-M   'P 1'
#
loop_
_entity.id
_entity.type
_entity.pdbx_description
1 polymer ?
#
loop_
_entity_poly.entity_id
_entity_poly.type
_entity_poly.pdbx_seq_one_letter_code
_entity_poly.pdbx_strand_id
1 'polypeptide(L)'
;MAAVEDRPRILYSDSGPESPYPLRMEGVVISGFGRGSKELGIPTANLPVDAVATPWIATAKSGVYFGYASVALPSSHPDRQDDAAGANEPRHRSNPRAAADAPPSSHPPPPRTTITSVSTSSETFPSLSSPSSSLTSQEASNSTTTSQKKHWQIYPMVMSIGYNPFYKNSVRSAEVHILHNFGADFYDAPMRLLILGFVREERDYASLDALVADINVDCDVARQSLARPAWTPREGTADGSRGEFDGSWLVRDE
;
A
#
# COMPACT_ATOMS: atom_id res chain seq x y z
N MET A 1 -2.97 -16.35 26.57
CA MET A 1 -3.20 -15.17 25.71
C MET A 1 -2.25 -14.09 26.18
N ALA A 2 -1.24 -13.73 25.39
CA ALA A 2 -0.43 -12.56 25.70
C ALA A 2 -1.37 -11.33 25.60
N ALA A 3 -1.40 -10.53 26.67
CA ALA A 3 -2.18 -9.30 26.67
C ALA A 3 -1.65 -8.40 25.55
N VAL A 4 -2.55 -7.97 24.65
CA VAL A 4 -2.27 -6.87 23.74
C VAL A 4 -1.92 -5.70 24.63
N GLU A 5 -0.66 -5.23 24.56
CA GLU A 5 -0.20 -4.11 25.38
C GLU A 5 -1.15 -2.93 25.20
N ASP A 6 -1.59 -2.34 26.29
CA ASP A 6 -2.42 -1.14 26.29
C ASP A 6 -1.54 0.07 25.92
N ARG A 7 -1.28 0.19 24.60
CA ARG A 7 -0.51 1.28 24.02
C ARG A 7 -1.41 2.49 23.78
N PRO A 8 -0.89 3.73 23.95
CA PRO A 8 -1.62 4.93 23.53
C PRO A 8 -2.07 4.81 22.07
N ARG A 9 -3.33 5.14 21.79
CA ARG A 9 -3.88 5.12 20.43
C ARG A 9 -3.63 6.42 19.68
N ILE A 10 -3.28 7.48 20.38
CA ILE A 10 -2.92 8.77 19.79
C ILE A 10 -1.47 9.06 20.16
N LEU A 11 -0.65 9.29 19.15
CA LEU A 11 0.75 9.64 19.30
C LEU A 11 0.98 11.09 18.86
N TYR A 12 2.00 11.71 19.44
CA TYR A 12 2.41 13.08 19.20
C TYR A 12 1.37 14.14 19.62
N SER A 13 1.78 15.41 19.56
CA SER A 13 0.95 16.55 19.94
C SER A 13 -0.14 16.86 18.90
N ASP A 14 -1.13 17.67 19.28
CA ASP A 14 -2.19 18.11 18.39
C ASP A 14 -1.73 19.19 17.39
N SER A 15 -0.51 19.71 17.55
CA SER A 15 0.07 20.74 16.68
C SER A 15 0.49 20.24 15.29
N GLY A 16 0.43 18.93 15.07
CA GLY A 16 0.86 18.32 13.81
C GLY A 16 2.26 17.70 13.88
N PRO A 17 2.77 17.19 12.75
CA PRO A 17 4.07 16.53 12.69
C PRO A 17 5.23 17.49 13.02
N GLU A 18 6.17 16.99 13.83
CA GLU A 18 7.38 17.71 14.22
C GLU A 18 8.63 17.07 13.57
N SER A 19 9.71 17.88 13.41
CA SER A 19 10.99 17.37 12.87
C SER A 19 11.39 16.05 13.55
N PRO A 20 11.86 15.04 12.77
CA PRO A 20 12.25 15.08 11.37
C PRO A 20 11.12 14.91 10.34
N TYR A 21 9.87 14.82 10.79
CA TYR A 21 8.72 14.62 9.90
C TYR A 21 8.22 15.94 9.27
N PRO A 22 7.61 15.88 8.08
CA PRO A 22 7.32 14.70 7.27
C PRO A 22 8.56 14.16 6.54
N LEU A 23 8.72 12.83 6.48
CA LEU A 23 9.67 12.19 5.59
C LEU A 23 8.95 11.79 4.28
N ARG A 24 9.66 11.88 3.17
CA ARG A 24 9.10 11.68 1.82
C ARG A 24 9.72 10.48 1.14
N MET A 25 8.89 9.67 0.50
CA MET A 25 9.29 8.56 -0.36
C MET A 25 8.34 8.47 -1.54
N GLU A 26 8.86 8.12 -2.72
CA GLU A 26 8.02 7.85 -3.89
C GLU A 26 8.62 6.73 -4.72
N GLY A 27 7.77 6.06 -5.49
CA GLY A 27 8.17 4.97 -6.36
C GLY A 27 6.98 4.35 -7.08
N VAL A 28 7.25 3.24 -7.73
CA VAL A 28 6.23 2.42 -8.39
C VAL A 28 5.98 1.18 -7.53
N VAL A 29 4.72 0.84 -7.34
CA VAL A 29 4.34 -0.33 -6.55
C VAL A 29 4.82 -1.60 -7.22
N ILE A 30 5.61 -2.39 -6.50
CA ILE A 30 6.13 -3.68 -6.96
C ILE A 30 5.48 -4.84 -6.21
N SER A 31 5.49 -6.02 -6.83
CA SER A 31 5.10 -7.25 -6.14
C SER A 31 6.07 -7.53 -4.99
N GLY A 32 5.52 -7.83 -3.84
CA GLY A 32 6.30 -8.29 -2.69
C GLY A 32 6.76 -9.74 -2.83
N PHE A 33 7.42 -10.24 -1.81
CA PHE A 33 7.96 -11.62 -1.78
C PHE A 33 6.89 -12.71 -1.60
N GLY A 34 5.59 -12.37 -1.65
CA GLY A 34 4.48 -13.34 -1.60
C GLY A 34 4.36 -14.10 -0.28
N ARG A 35 4.78 -13.52 0.84
CA ARG A 35 4.78 -14.19 2.16
C ARG A 35 3.47 -14.06 2.93
N GLY A 36 2.33 -14.13 2.26
CA GLY A 36 1.06 -14.34 2.96
C GLY A 36 0.42 -13.10 3.60
N SER A 37 0.86 -11.87 3.35
CA SER A 37 0.21 -10.68 3.92
C SER A 37 -1.27 -10.56 3.53
N LYS A 38 -1.64 -10.97 2.32
CA LYS A 38 -3.05 -11.07 1.89
C LYS A 38 -3.81 -12.15 2.65
N GLU A 39 -3.20 -13.30 2.90
CA GLU A 39 -3.80 -14.41 3.66
C GLU A 39 -4.06 -14.03 5.11
N LEU A 40 -3.24 -13.11 5.66
CA LEU A 40 -3.41 -12.55 6.99
C LEU A 40 -4.45 -11.41 7.05
N GLY A 41 -5.03 -11.03 5.92
CA GLY A 41 -5.96 -9.90 5.83
C GLY A 41 -5.30 -8.54 5.94
N ILE A 42 -3.99 -8.47 5.77
CA ILE A 42 -3.17 -7.24 5.87
C ILE A 42 -2.35 -7.08 4.58
N PRO A 43 -3.00 -6.79 3.43
CA PRO A 43 -2.30 -6.64 2.18
C PRO A 43 -1.31 -5.47 2.23
N THR A 44 -0.10 -5.67 1.69
CA THR A 44 0.94 -4.64 1.63
C THR A 44 1.32 -4.31 0.19
N ALA A 45 1.52 -3.03 -0.08
CA ALA A 45 2.18 -2.52 -1.27
C ALA A 45 3.66 -2.33 -0.97
N ASN A 46 4.53 -2.84 -1.84
CA ASN A 46 5.96 -2.73 -1.66
C ASN A 46 6.52 -1.63 -2.56
N LEU A 47 7.40 -0.81 -2.03
CA LEU A 47 8.19 0.14 -2.80
C LEU A 47 9.66 -0.31 -2.84
N PRO A 48 10.33 -0.17 -3.98
CA PRO A 48 11.77 -0.37 -4.04
C PRO A 48 12.47 0.67 -3.17
N VAL A 49 13.42 0.20 -2.37
CA VAL A 49 14.24 1.09 -1.53
C VAL A 49 15.48 1.50 -2.31
N ASP A 50 15.53 2.77 -2.66
CA ASP A 50 16.71 3.42 -3.26
C ASP A 50 17.26 4.46 -2.27
N ALA A 51 18.46 4.22 -1.75
CA ALA A 51 19.11 5.12 -0.80
C ALA A 51 19.55 6.46 -1.44
N VAL A 52 19.64 6.55 -2.75
CA VAL A 52 19.95 7.80 -3.47
C VAL A 52 18.70 8.66 -3.56
N ALA A 53 17.57 8.06 -3.95
CA ALA A 53 16.28 8.75 -4.03
C ALA A 53 15.67 9.02 -2.65
N THR A 54 15.97 8.15 -1.66
CA THR A 54 15.41 8.22 -0.30
C THR A 54 16.54 8.13 0.75
N PRO A 55 17.41 9.14 0.87
CA PRO A 55 18.62 9.06 1.70
C PRO A 55 18.34 8.80 3.18
N TRP A 56 17.25 9.33 3.72
CA TRP A 56 16.87 9.17 5.13
C TRP A 56 16.60 7.71 5.52
N ILE A 57 16.25 6.85 4.55
CA ILE A 57 15.87 5.46 4.86
C ILE A 57 17.06 4.62 5.36
N ALA A 58 18.28 5.00 4.98
CA ALA A 58 19.50 4.33 5.43
C ALA A 58 19.73 4.47 6.94
N THR A 59 19.32 5.58 7.52
CA THR A 59 19.48 5.92 8.94
C THR A 59 18.19 5.82 9.74
N ALA A 60 17.06 5.58 9.08
CA ALA A 60 15.78 5.42 9.75
C ALA A 60 15.82 4.25 10.73
N LYS A 61 15.19 4.41 11.89
CA LYS A 61 15.00 3.34 12.86
C LYS A 61 14.18 2.21 12.25
N SER A 62 14.55 0.96 12.49
CA SER A 62 13.70 -0.17 12.10
C SER A 62 12.43 -0.18 12.96
N GLY A 63 11.28 -0.38 12.32
CA GLY A 63 10.01 -0.39 13.04
C GLY A 63 8.82 0.04 12.17
N VAL A 64 7.74 0.35 12.86
CA VAL A 64 6.46 0.72 12.26
C VAL A 64 6.30 2.23 12.31
N TYR A 65 5.84 2.78 11.20
CA TYR A 65 5.57 4.20 10.96
C TYR A 65 4.13 4.39 10.51
N PHE A 66 3.62 5.61 10.62
CA PHE A 66 2.31 5.98 10.09
C PHE A 66 2.37 7.28 9.30
N GLY A 67 1.39 7.50 8.46
CA GLY A 67 1.26 8.68 7.62
C GLY A 67 0.25 8.50 6.50
N TYR A 68 0.52 9.10 5.36
CA TYR A 68 -0.34 9.03 4.19
C TYR A 68 0.38 8.46 2.99
N ALA A 69 -0.34 7.60 2.26
CA ALA A 69 0.02 7.15 0.92
C ALA A 69 -0.90 7.82 -0.10
N SER A 70 -0.35 8.28 -1.19
CA SER A 70 -1.10 8.70 -2.36
C SER A 70 -0.81 7.74 -3.50
N VAL A 71 -1.85 7.24 -4.16
CA VAL A 71 -1.74 6.27 -5.26
C VAL A 71 -2.40 6.86 -6.50
N ALA A 72 -1.69 6.81 -7.64
CA ALA A 72 -2.27 7.14 -8.93
C ALA A 72 -2.82 5.85 -9.56
N LEU A 73 -4.05 5.51 -9.21
CA LEU A 73 -4.71 4.29 -9.69
C LEU A 73 -4.92 4.36 -11.21
N PRO A 74 -4.73 3.23 -11.94
CA PRO A 74 -5.02 3.17 -13.37
C PRO A 74 -6.51 3.41 -13.63
N SER A 75 -6.85 3.90 -14.82
CA SER A 75 -8.25 4.24 -15.18
C SER A 75 -9.21 3.05 -15.10
N SER A 76 -8.69 1.85 -15.23
CA SER A 76 -9.47 0.61 -15.12
C SER A 76 -9.69 0.11 -13.69
N HIS A 77 -9.06 0.75 -12.68
CA HIS A 77 -9.15 0.27 -11.30
C HIS A 77 -10.51 0.62 -10.69
N PRO A 78 -11.21 -0.34 -10.02
CA PRO A 78 -12.57 -0.14 -9.50
C PRO A 78 -12.66 0.97 -8.44
N ASP A 79 -11.60 1.20 -7.67
CA ASP A 79 -11.58 2.23 -6.61
C ASP A 79 -11.05 3.59 -7.10
N ARG A 80 -10.77 3.74 -8.39
CA ARG A 80 -10.41 5.04 -8.93
C ARG A 80 -11.59 6.00 -8.84
N GLN A 81 -11.35 7.11 -8.21
CA GLN A 81 -12.30 8.22 -8.13
C GLN A 81 -11.95 9.21 -9.24
N ASP A 82 -12.75 9.25 -10.30
CA ASP A 82 -12.60 10.29 -11.31
C ASP A 82 -13.14 11.62 -10.73
N ASP A 83 -12.48 12.73 -11.04
CA ASP A 83 -12.96 14.05 -10.65
C ASP A 83 -14.40 14.22 -11.14
N ALA A 84 -15.34 14.22 -10.22
CA ALA A 84 -16.75 14.50 -10.50
C ALA A 84 -16.94 15.98 -10.85
N ALA A 85 -16.33 16.42 -11.96
CA ALA A 85 -16.66 17.66 -12.61
C ALA A 85 -17.97 17.45 -13.40
N GLY A 86 -19.09 17.63 -12.73
CA GLY A 86 -20.41 17.80 -13.38
C GLY A 86 -21.29 16.57 -13.45
N ALA A 87 -21.74 16.05 -12.32
CA ALA A 87 -23.01 15.32 -12.28
C ALA A 87 -23.63 15.47 -10.88
N ASN A 88 -24.50 16.44 -10.78
CA ASN A 88 -25.48 16.56 -9.72
C ASN A 88 -26.55 15.48 -9.96
N GLU A 89 -26.31 14.24 -9.52
CA GLU A 89 -27.37 13.25 -9.33
C GLU A 89 -27.16 12.52 -8.00
N PRO A 90 -28.17 12.53 -7.12
CA PRO A 90 -28.09 11.79 -5.86
C PRO A 90 -28.18 10.28 -6.16
N ARG A 91 -27.06 9.58 -6.07
CA ARG A 91 -27.08 8.12 -6.09
C ARG A 91 -27.87 7.64 -4.88
N HIS A 92 -29.03 7.10 -5.17
CA HIS A 92 -29.96 6.44 -4.25
C HIS A 92 -29.18 5.36 -3.48
N ARG A 93 -28.88 5.62 -2.19
CA ARG A 93 -28.41 4.58 -1.26
C ARG A 93 -29.54 3.57 -1.10
N SER A 94 -29.42 2.44 -1.76
CA SER A 94 -30.21 1.26 -1.42
C SER A 94 -29.75 0.73 -0.06
N ASN A 95 -30.59 0.93 0.94
CA ASN A 95 -30.41 0.47 2.31
C ASN A 95 -30.64 -1.06 2.34
N PRO A 96 -29.67 -1.91 2.70
CA PRO A 96 -29.93 -3.32 2.93
C PRO A 96 -30.36 -3.52 4.38
N ARG A 97 -31.63 -3.26 4.67
CA ARG A 97 -32.25 -3.69 5.92
C ARG A 97 -33.41 -4.63 5.56
N ALA A 98 -33.22 -5.89 5.82
CA ALA A 98 -34.17 -6.98 6.05
C ALA A 98 -33.79 -8.26 5.28
N ALA A 99 -33.11 -9.17 5.97
CA ALA A 99 -33.37 -10.62 5.88
C ALA A 99 -32.69 -11.29 7.08
N ALA A 100 -33.36 -11.28 8.23
CA ALA A 100 -33.17 -12.29 9.25
C ALA A 100 -34.17 -13.41 8.91
N ASP A 101 -33.76 -14.66 9.20
CA ASP A 101 -34.48 -15.92 9.10
C ASP A 101 -34.28 -16.72 7.81
N ALA A 102 -33.28 -17.62 7.85
CA ALA A 102 -33.34 -18.95 7.23
C ALA A 102 -32.39 -19.92 7.99
N PRO A 103 -32.82 -21.19 8.22
CA PRO A 103 -32.11 -22.14 9.05
C PRO A 103 -30.89 -22.78 8.34
N PRO A 104 -29.95 -23.43 9.07
CA PRO A 104 -28.72 -23.96 8.52
C PRO A 104 -28.94 -25.23 7.70
N SER A 105 -28.49 -25.24 6.46
CA SER A 105 -28.42 -26.46 5.63
C SER A 105 -27.08 -27.13 5.78
N SER A 106 -27.14 -28.38 6.18
CA SER A 106 -26.01 -29.32 6.30
C SER A 106 -25.55 -29.80 4.93
N HIS A 107 -24.27 -29.56 4.56
CA HIS A 107 -23.61 -30.26 3.49
C HIS A 107 -22.23 -30.77 3.93
N PRO A 108 -21.84 -32.02 3.53
CA PRO A 108 -20.61 -32.65 3.93
C PRO A 108 -19.39 -32.09 3.14
N PRO A 109 -18.16 -32.23 3.69
CA PRO A 109 -16.95 -31.70 3.05
C PRO A 109 -16.50 -32.55 1.84
N PRO A 110 -15.83 -31.92 0.84
CA PRO A 110 -15.30 -32.64 -0.32
C PRO A 110 -14.04 -33.44 0.00
N PRO A 111 -13.69 -34.47 -0.79
CA PRO A 111 -12.63 -35.41 -0.50
C PRO A 111 -11.21 -34.84 -0.76
N ARG A 112 -10.27 -35.29 0.08
CA ARG A 112 -8.84 -35.03 -0.03
C ARG A 112 -8.27 -35.55 -1.36
N THR A 113 -7.61 -34.70 -2.10
CA THR A 113 -6.80 -35.08 -3.25
C THR A 113 -5.33 -35.19 -2.83
N THR A 114 -4.78 -36.36 -3.02
CA THR A 114 -3.40 -36.77 -2.75
C THR A 114 -2.46 -36.12 -3.77
N ILE A 115 -1.41 -35.46 -3.32
CA ILE A 115 -0.37 -34.88 -4.17
C ILE A 115 0.65 -35.99 -4.49
N THR A 116 0.74 -36.34 -5.78
CA THR A 116 1.81 -37.19 -6.31
C THR A 116 2.94 -36.29 -6.82
N SER A 117 4.14 -36.50 -6.26
CA SER A 117 5.39 -35.89 -6.68
C SER A 117 5.81 -36.38 -8.05
N VAL A 118 6.19 -35.48 -8.98
CA VAL A 118 6.89 -35.82 -10.21
C VAL A 118 8.15 -34.96 -10.36
N SER A 119 9.20 -35.67 -10.75
CA SER A 119 10.62 -35.35 -10.79
C SER A 119 11.02 -34.32 -11.85
N THR A 120 12.09 -33.62 -11.52
CA THR A 120 13.18 -33.03 -12.36
C THR A 120 13.22 -33.38 -13.84
N SER A 121 13.33 -32.34 -14.67
CA SER A 121 14.08 -32.41 -15.94
C SER A 121 14.77 -31.07 -16.21
N SER A 122 16.07 -31.14 -16.33
CA SER A 122 17.01 -30.12 -16.78
C SER A 122 16.83 -29.89 -18.29
N GLU A 123 16.71 -28.66 -18.74
CA GLU A 123 16.92 -28.32 -20.16
C GLU A 123 17.80 -27.08 -20.34
N THR A 124 18.68 -27.26 -21.26
CA THR A 124 19.87 -26.59 -21.73
C THR A 124 19.54 -25.32 -22.53
N PHE A 125 20.34 -24.27 -22.33
CA PHE A 125 20.31 -23.04 -23.14
C PHE A 125 20.85 -23.29 -24.56
N PRO A 126 20.29 -22.68 -25.61
CA PRO A 126 21.00 -22.46 -26.88
C PRO A 126 21.42 -21.00 -27.05
N SER A 127 22.60 -20.89 -27.60
CA SER A 127 23.38 -19.69 -27.93
C SER A 127 22.76 -18.74 -28.93
N LEU A 128 23.26 -17.51 -28.83
CA LEU A 128 23.15 -16.38 -29.75
C LEU A 128 23.39 -16.69 -31.24
N SER A 129 22.60 -16.07 -32.08
CA SER A 129 23.03 -15.60 -33.39
C SER A 129 22.22 -14.38 -33.84
N SER A 130 22.92 -13.29 -34.09
CA SER A 130 22.41 -12.06 -34.70
C SER A 130 22.23 -12.25 -36.22
N PRO A 131 21.31 -11.54 -36.85
CA PRO A 131 21.59 -10.98 -38.16
C PRO A 131 21.29 -9.48 -38.30
N SER A 132 22.04 -8.92 -39.19
CA SER A 132 22.20 -7.56 -39.63
C SER A 132 20.97 -6.90 -40.29
N SER A 133 20.85 -5.62 -39.99
CA SER A 133 20.41 -4.49 -40.84
C SER A 133 19.53 -4.71 -42.08
N SER A 134 18.35 -4.06 -42.04
CA SER A 134 17.81 -3.34 -43.23
C SER A 134 17.03 -2.09 -42.76
N LEU A 135 17.52 -0.95 -43.22
CA LEU A 135 16.91 0.37 -43.13
C LEU A 135 15.63 0.41 -43.96
N THR A 136 14.50 0.68 -43.31
CA THR A 136 13.33 1.22 -44.03
C THR A 136 12.80 2.39 -43.23
N SER A 137 12.92 3.55 -43.87
CA SER A 137 12.34 4.81 -43.42
C SER A 137 10.82 4.67 -43.35
N GLN A 138 10.25 4.84 -42.18
CA GLN A 138 8.81 5.11 -42.03
C GLN A 138 8.60 6.32 -41.14
N GLU A 139 7.69 7.13 -41.62
CA GLU A 139 7.27 8.44 -41.20
C GLU A 139 7.08 8.63 -39.70
N ALA A 140 7.59 9.73 -39.19
CA ALA A 140 7.30 10.27 -37.88
C ALA A 140 5.82 10.60 -37.75
N SER A 141 5.02 9.66 -37.27
CA SER A 141 3.72 9.98 -36.73
C SER A 141 3.95 10.72 -35.41
N ASN A 142 3.69 12.00 -35.45
CA ASN A 142 3.71 12.93 -34.32
C ASN A 142 2.58 12.56 -33.36
N SER A 143 2.82 11.54 -32.51
CA SER A 143 1.92 11.25 -31.40
C SER A 143 2.18 12.31 -30.34
N THR A 144 1.34 13.35 -30.35
CA THR A 144 1.19 14.28 -29.22
C THR A 144 0.79 13.43 -28.02
N THR A 145 1.76 13.01 -27.21
CA THR A 145 1.51 12.37 -25.92
C THR A 145 0.89 13.44 -25.03
N THR A 146 -0.42 13.51 -25.04
CA THR A 146 -1.14 14.30 -24.04
C THR A 146 -0.82 13.64 -22.70
N SER A 147 0.04 14.28 -21.91
CA SER A 147 0.34 13.84 -20.55
C SER A 147 -0.99 13.80 -19.80
N GLN A 148 -1.56 12.62 -19.62
CA GLN A 148 -2.77 12.48 -18.83
C GLN A 148 -2.41 12.83 -17.39
N LYS A 149 -3.08 13.86 -16.86
CA LYS A 149 -2.95 14.27 -15.47
C LYS A 149 -3.21 13.05 -14.58
N LYS A 150 -2.24 12.72 -13.71
CA LYS A 150 -2.38 11.60 -12.77
C LYS A 150 -3.41 11.98 -11.70
N HIS A 151 -4.42 11.13 -11.53
CA HIS A 151 -5.41 11.28 -10.46
C HIS A 151 -4.89 10.63 -9.18
N TRP A 152 -4.36 11.44 -8.28
CA TRP A 152 -3.85 11.00 -7.00
C TRP A 152 -4.95 10.90 -5.95
N GLN A 153 -5.02 9.77 -5.26
CA GLN A 153 -5.96 9.53 -4.17
C GLN A 153 -5.17 9.28 -2.89
N ILE A 154 -5.48 10.03 -1.83
CA ILE A 154 -4.75 10.01 -0.56
C ILE A 154 -5.46 9.08 0.42
N TYR A 155 -4.70 8.19 1.06
CA TYR A 155 -5.16 7.23 2.05
C TYR A 155 -4.28 7.26 3.29
N PRO A 156 -4.83 7.06 4.50
CA PRO A 156 -4.01 6.78 5.67
C PRO A 156 -3.28 5.44 5.50
N MET A 157 -2.09 5.32 6.08
CA MET A 157 -1.28 4.11 5.98
C MET A 157 -0.48 3.85 7.25
N VAL A 158 -0.11 2.61 7.45
CA VAL A 158 1.03 2.19 8.26
C VAL A 158 2.09 1.56 7.35
N MET A 159 3.35 1.70 7.71
CA MET A 159 4.43 1.04 6.97
C MET A 159 5.46 0.45 7.91
N SER A 160 6.04 -0.67 7.54
CA SER A 160 7.22 -1.19 8.20
C SER A 160 8.48 -0.85 7.40
N ILE A 161 9.50 -0.41 8.12
CA ILE A 161 10.85 -0.21 7.60
C ILE A 161 11.78 -1.11 8.40
N GLY A 162 12.37 -2.10 7.73
CA GLY A 162 13.23 -3.06 8.37
C GLY A 162 14.28 -3.60 7.42
N TYR A 163 15.05 -4.56 7.90
CA TYR A 163 15.99 -5.29 7.06
C TYR A 163 15.34 -6.57 6.55
N ASN A 164 15.51 -6.84 5.27
CA ASN A 164 14.96 -8.06 4.68
C ASN A 164 15.85 -9.27 5.02
N PRO A 165 15.35 -10.26 5.79
CA PRO A 165 16.13 -11.45 6.17
C PRO A 165 16.59 -12.29 4.99
N PHE A 166 15.86 -12.27 3.87
CA PHE A 166 16.22 -12.98 2.65
C PHE A 166 17.56 -12.52 2.07
N TYR A 167 17.88 -11.24 2.22
CA TYR A 167 19.16 -10.66 1.81
C TYR A 167 20.16 -10.57 2.97
N LYS A 168 20.08 -11.46 3.96
CA LYS A 168 20.95 -11.48 5.15
C LYS A 168 20.99 -10.12 5.87
N ASN A 169 19.86 -9.43 5.90
CA ASN A 169 19.70 -8.11 6.51
C ASN A 169 20.62 -7.02 5.91
N SER A 170 21.01 -7.14 4.65
CA SER A 170 21.83 -6.13 3.96
C SER A 170 20.99 -5.12 3.16
N VAL A 171 19.72 -5.45 2.87
CA VAL A 171 18.80 -4.59 2.10
C VAL A 171 17.61 -4.23 2.97
N ARG A 172 17.28 -2.95 3.02
CA ARG A 172 16.07 -2.48 3.67
C ARG A 172 14.84 -2.77 2.82
N SER A 173 13.72 -3.06 3.47
CA SER A 173 12.39 -3.15 2.87
C SER A 173 11.52 -2.00 3.36
N ALA A 174 10.59 -1.60 2.53
CA ALA A 174 9.52 -0.64 2.81
C ALA A 174 8.20 -1.27 2.40
N GLU A 175 7.46 -1.76 3.38
CA GLU A 175 6.19 -2.45 3.18
C GLU A 175 5.06 -1.57 3.71
N VAL A 176 4.14 -1.16 2.82
CA VAL A 176 3.09 -0.19 3.11
C VAL A 176 1.74 -0.90 3.16
N HIS A 177 1.09 -0.89 4.31
CA HIS A 177 -0.30 -1.28 4.45
C HIS A 177 -1.18 -0.03 4.40
N ILE A 178 -1.87 0.16 3.28
CA ILE A 178 -2.82 1.26 3.10
C ILE A 178 -4.11 0.88 3.83
N LEU A 179 -4.64 1.78 4.68
CA LEU A 179 -5.81 1.52 5.51
C LEU A 179 -7.12 1.65 4.72
N HIS A 180 -7.15 0.99 3.56
CA HIS A 180 -8.27 0.92 2.63
C HIS A 180 -8.36 -0.49 2.02
N ASN A 181 -9.57 -0.97 1.81
CA ASN A 181 -9.81 -2.25 1.14
C ASN A 181 -9.98 -2.03 -0.35
N PHE A 182 -8.92 -2.29 -1.11
CA PHE A 182 -8.96 -2.18 -2.57
C PHE A 182 -9.69 -3.37 -3.21
N GLY A 183 -10.52 -3.10 -4.21
CA GLY A 183 -11.23 -4.12 -4.98
C GLY A 183 -10.35 -4.90 -5.96
N ALA A 184 -9.14 -4.41 -6.25
CA ALA A 184 -8.16 -5.04 -7.13
C ALA A 184 -6.73 -4.66 -6.72
N ASP A 185 -5.74 -5.42 -7.25
CA ASP A 185 -4.32 -5.07 -7.12
C ASP A 185 -3.97 -3.88 -8.01
N PHE A 186 -2.99 -3.10 -7.60
CA PHE A 186 -2.52 -1.91 -8.31
C PHE A 186 -0.98 -1.90 -8.49
N TYR A 187 -0.42 -3.05 -8.87
CA TYR A 187 1.00 -3.11 -9.27
C TYR A 187 1.27 -2.13 -10.40
N ASP A 188 2.50 -1.66 -10.50
CA ASP A 188 2.98 -0.65 -11.45
C ASP A 188 2.33 0.74 -11.28
N ALA A 189 1.44 0.93 -10.31
CA ALA A 189 0.89 2.24 -10.00
C ALA A 189 1.95 3.13 -9.30
N PRO A 190 2.09 4.40 -9.69
CA PRO A 190 2.88 5.37 -8.94
C PRO A 190 2.31 5.57 -7.54
N MET A 191 3.19 5.58 -6.54
CA MET A 191 2.81 5.83 -5.14
C MET A 191 3.77 6.83 -4.50
N ARG A 192 3.22 7.72 -3.68
CA ARG A 192 3.95 8.69 -2.87
C ARG A 192 3.57 8.53 -1.41
N LEU A 193 4.54 8.69 -0.53
CA LEU A 193 4.36 8.53 0.91
C LEU A 193 4.80 9.78 1.66
N LEU A 194 3.97 10.27 2.57
CA LEU A 194 4.37 11.17 3.64
C LEU A 194 4.32 10.41 4.96
N ILE A 195 5.50 10.14 5.51
CA ILE A 195 5.64 9.51 6.81
C ILE A 195 5.59 10.63 7.86
N LEU A 196 4.66 10.54 8.80
CA LEU A 196 4.37 11.61 9.76
C LEU A 196 4.77 11.27 11.19
N GLY A 197 5.03 9.99 11.48
CA GLY A 197 5.44 9.59 12.81
C GLY A 197 5.88 8.13 12.90
N PHE A 198 6.57 7.82 13.99
CA PHE A 198 7.03 6.50 14.37
C PHE A 198 6.07 5.89 15.40
N VAL A 199 5.64 4.66 15.19
CA VAL A 199 4.71 3.96 16.11
C VAL A 199 5.50 3.17 17.15
N ARG A 200 6.38 2.27 16.68
CA ARG A 200 7.15 1.36 17.54
C ARG A 200 8.31 0.68 16.81
N GLU A 201 9.19 0.11 17.55
CA GLU A 201 10.23 -0.79 17.03
C GLU A 201 9.65 -2.12 16.54
N GLU A 202 10.42 -2.83 15.72
CA GLU A 202 10.13 -4.22 15.37
C GLU A 202 10.12 -5.09 16.61
N ARG A 203 9.31 -6.17 16.57
CA ARG A 203 9.17 -7.15 17.65
C ARG A 203 9.13 -8.55 17.09
N ASP A 204 9.60 -9.50 17.87
CA ASP A 204 9.38 -10.93 17.62
C ASP A 204 8.03 -11.35 18.19
N TYR A 205 7.34 -12.26 17.47
CA TYR A 205 6.02 -12.73 17.85
C TYR A 205 6.03 -14.26 18.00
N ALA A 206 5.40 -14.72 19.08
CA ALA A 206 5.26 -16.15 19.35
C ALA A 206 4.27 -16.86 18.41
N SER A 207 3.37 -16.12 17.75
CA SER A 207 2.37 -16.63 16.80
C SER A 207 1.97 -15.58 15.77
N LEU A 208 1.39 -16.04 14.65
CA LEU A 208 0.81 -15.16 13.63
C LEU A 208 -0.37 -14.34 14.20
N ASP A 209 -1.20 -14.92 15.06
CA ASP A 209 -2.31 -14.21 15.69
C ASP A 209 -1.81 -13.04 16.55
N ALA A 210 -0.71 -13.22 17.27
CA ALA A 210 -0.10 -12.14 18.05
C ALA A 210 0.44 -11.02 17.15
N LEU A 211 1.05 -11.36 16.02
CA LEU A 211 1.50 -10.40 15.01
C LEU A 211 0.32 -9.62 14.43
N VAL A 212 -0.74 -10.31 13.99
CA VAL A 212 -1.95 -9.68 13.42
C VAL A 212 -2.62 -8.77 14.43
N ALA A 213 -2.73 -9.20 15.69
CA ALA A 213 -3.30 -8.39 16.76
C ALA A 213 -2.51 -7.09 16.97
N ASP A 214 -1.16 -7.15 16.96
CA ASP A 214 -0.32 -5.98 17.16
C ASP A 214 -0.34 -5.03 15.95
N ILE A 215 -0.40 -5.56 14.71
CA ILE A 215 -0.60 -4.75 13.51
C ILE A 215 -1.94 -4.02 13.53
N ASN A 216 -3.02 -4.67 13.99
CA ASN A 216 -4.32 -4.00 14.13
C ASN A 216 -4.26 -2.84 15.11
N VAL A 217 -3.50 -2.98 16.21
CA VAL A 217 -3.22 -1.87 17.13
C VAL A 217 -2.46 -0.74 16.43
N ASP A 218 -1.46 -1.05 15.60
CA ASP A 218 -0.73 -0.03 14.83
C ASP A 218 -1.65 0.71 13.86
N CYS A 219 -2.57 -0.01 13.19
CA CYS A 219 -3.58 0.59 12.31
C CYS A 219 -4.52 1.53 13.08
N ASP A 220 -4.94 1.15 14.29
CA ASP A 220 -5.78 2.00 15.14
C ASP A 220 -5.03 3.25 15.61
N VAL A 221 -3.76 3.11 15.99
CA VAL A 221 -2.89 4.25 16.32
C VAL A 221 -2.80 5.20 15.13
N ALA A 222 -2.57 4.68 13.91
CA ALA A 222 -2.51 5.51 12.72
C ALA A 222 -3.82 6.25 12.47
N ARG A 223 -4.97 5.54 12.46
CA ARG A 223 -6.28 6.16 12.23
C ARG A 223 -6.57 7.28 13.22
N GLN A 224 -6.39 7.02 14.52
CA GLN A 224 -6.70 8.00 15.56
C GLN A 224 -5.73 9.17 15.56
N SER A 225 -4.43 8.92 15.33
CA SER A 225 -3.43 9.99 15.27
C SER A 225 -3.65 10.90 14.07
N LEU A 226 -4.00 10.34 12.90
CA LEU A 226 -4.19 11.07 11.64
C LEU A 226 -5.55 11.78 11.54
N ALA A 227 -6.56 11.39 12.33
CA ALA A 227 -7.89 12.01 12.29
C ALA A 227 -7.95 13.43 12.87
N ARG A 228 -6.87 13.91 13.48
CA ARG A 228 -6.79 15.25 14.08
C ARG A 228 -6.58 16.32 13.00
N PRO A 229 -7.17 17.53 13.12
CA PRO A 229 -7.14 18.56 12.06
C PRO A 229 -5.73 18.88 11.55
N ALA A 230 -4.75 19.10 12.44
CA ALA A 230 -3.38 19.44 12.05
C ALA A 230 -2.59 18.24 11.47
N TRP A 231 -3.17 17.05 11.43
CA TRP A 231 -2.59 15.83 10.88
C TRP A 231 -3.25 15.40 9.57
N THR A 232 -4.53 15.79 9.36
CA THR A 232 -5.30 15.43 8.15
C THR A 232 -4.94 16.36 6.99
N PRO A 233 -4.69 15.85 5.76
CA PRO A 233 -4.38 16.68 4.60
C PRO A 233 -5.51 17.62 4.22
N ARG A 234 -5.18 18.88 3.91
CA ARG A 234 -6.14 19.86 3.39
C ARG A 234 -6.59 19.54 1.96
N GLU A 235 -5.80 18.80 1.20
CA GLU A 235 -6.13 18.32 -0.14
C GLU A 235 -7.29 17.32 -0.11
N GLY A 236 -7.50 16.68 1.01
CA GLY A 236 -8.52 15.66 1.25
C GLY A 236 -8.04 14.24 1.00
N THR A 237 -8.59 13.33 1.77
CA THR A 237 -8.37 11.89 1.63
C THR A 237 -9.48 11.24 0.80
N ALA A 238 -9.29 10.04 0.34
CA ALA A 238 -10.25 9.31 -0.52
C ALA A 238 -11.61 9.06 0.15
N ASP A 239 -11.68 9.07 1.48
CA ASP A 239 -12.92 9.00 2.25
C ASP A 239 -13.62 10.37 2.42
N GLY A 240 -13.02 11.45 1.90
CA GLY A 240 -13.54 12.82 1.97
C GLY A 240 -13.11 13.62 3.19
N SER A 241 -12.30 13.05 4.10
CA SER A 241 -11.78 13.77 5.27
C SER A 241 -10.83 14.90 4.84
N ARG A 242 -10.91 16.05 5.50
CA ARG A 242 -10.05 17.21 5.25
C ARG A 242 -9.61 17.84 6.57
N GLY A 243 -8.39 18.37 6.59
CA GLY A 243 -7.82 19.05 7.75
C GLY A 243 -6.93 20.22 7.37
N GLU A 244 -5.88 20.45 8.15
CA GLU A 244 -4.99 21.62 8.04
C GLU A 244 -3.59 21.27 7.55
N PHE A 245 -3.22 19.96 7.55
CA PHE A 245 -1.89 19.49 7.17
C PHE A 245 -1.62 19.76 5.69
N ASP A 246 -0.41 20.22 5.35
CA ASP A 246 0.03 20.41 3.97
C ASP A 246 0.41 19.07 3.33
N GLY A 247 -0.55 18.48 2.63
CA GLY A 247 -0.38 17.24 1.85
C GLY A 247 -0.07 17.47 0.36
N SER A 248 0.17 18.72 -0.07
CA SER A 248 0.34 19.10 -1.49
C SER A 248 1.40 18.28 -2.23
N TRP A 249 2.44 17.84 -1.53
CA TRP A 249 3.46 16.97 -2.11
C TRP A 249 2.90 15.63 -2.60
N LEU A 250 1.86 15.09 -1.96
CA LEU A 250 1.23 13.81 -2.33
C LEU A 250 0.51 13.88 -3.69
N VAL A 251 0.01 15.06 -4.07
CA VAL A 251 -0.84 15.24 -5.26
C VAL A 251 -0.21 16.18 -6.30
N ARG A 252 1.07 16.56 -6.12
CA ARG A 252 1.76 17.47 -7.04
C ARG A 252 1.77 16.92 -8.47
N ASP A 253 1.60 17.79 -9.45
CA ASP A 253 1.87 17.50 -10.84
C ASP A 253 3.40 17.32 -11.03
N GLU A 254 3.82 16.46 -11.94
CA GLU A 254 5.22 16.24 -12.32
C GLU A 254 5.68 17.26 -13.33
#